data_37723af61fa5e6d5251d404cda5b3fad
#
_entry.id   37723af61fa5e6d5251d404cda5b3fad
#
_cell.length_a   1.000
_cell.length_b   1.000
_cell.length_c   1.000
_cell.angle_alpha   90.00
_cell.angle_beta   90.00
_cell.angle_gamma   90.00
#
_symmetry.space_group_name_H-M   'P 1'
#
loop_
_entity.id
_entity.type
_entity.pdbx_description
1 polymer ?
#
loop_
_entity_poly.entity_id
_entity_poly.type
_entity_poly.pdbx_seq_one_letter_code
_entity_poly.pdbx_strand_id
1 'polypeptide(L)'
;MDELEGRCAVVTGAGSGIGQALAYAFAAEGMRVAIADVQADALRTTELELQARGAAVVAAHVDVSSAAAVHAFAAQVDAEFDGADVVCNNAGVFAGGLTWDRPVADFEWVMGVNFYGILHGIQAFVPGMIGRGRPGHVVNTMSAAGLFPSAFSAPYTASKFASLALTECLAGELAAVGAPIGVTALCPGAVKTGIASSERNRPSEATTAPSAESEFVDRMLDENTERGMPPADTAAMVVDAVRAGRYLQLTSDGYATALLRRAEELVSGAVPSLPPFD
;
A
#
# COMPACT_ATOMS: atom_id res chain seq x y z
N MET A 1 12.80 -8.41 12.02
CA MET A 1 12.19 -8.14 13.35
C MET A 1 11.57 -9.44 13.87
N ASP A 2 12.20 -10.13 14.84
CA ASP A 2 11.83 -11.51 15.20
C ASP A 2 10.63 -11.60 16.14
N GLU A 3 10.47 -10.64 17.05
CA GLU A 3 9.38 -10.59 18.01
C GLU A 3 8.35 -9.54 17.62
N LEU A 4 7.14 -9.96 17.33
CA LEU A 4 5.98 -9.11 16.96
C LEU A 4 4.98 -8.98 18.11
N GLU A 5 4.90 -9.97 19.02
CA GLU A 5 3.96 -9.99 20.14
C GLU A 5 4.06 -8.73 21.02
N GLY A 6 2.93 -8.14 21.37
CA GLY A 6 2.84 -6.93 22.19
C GLY A 6 3.24 -5.62 21.49
N ARG A 7 3.78 -5.67 20.26
CA ARG A 7 4.12 -4.50 19.46
C ARG A 7 2.89 -3.90 18.78
N CYS A 8 3.04 -2.74 18.14
CA CYS A 8 1.96 -2.04 17.47
C CYS A 8 2.14 -2.04 15.95
N ALA A 9 1.14 -2.53 15.23
CA ALA A 9 1.04 -2.42 13.78
C ALA A 9 0.00 -1.36 13.39
N VAL A 10 0.38 -0.47 12.49
CA VAL A 10 -0.51 0.53 11.86
C VAL A 10 -0.79 0.09 10.43
N VAL A 11 -2.07 0.10 10.01
CA VAL A 11 -2.47 -0.27 8.65
C VAL A 11 -3.46 0.73 8.09
N THR A 12 -3.14 1.36 6.96
CA THR A 12 -4.06 2.21 6.20
C THR A 12 -4.75 1.42 5.09
N GLY A 13 -5.97 1.82 4.71
CA GLY A 13 -6.80 1.05 3.78
C GLY A 13 -7.25 -0.30 4.37
N ALA A 14 -7.49 -0.32 5.68
CA ALA A 14 -7.74 -1.55 6.44
C ALA A 14 -9.21 -2.02 6.40
N GLY A 15 -10.11 -1.30 5.74
CA GLY A 15 -11.50 -1.68 5.59
C GLY A 15 -11.73 -2.86 4.65
N SER A 16 -10.76 -3.18 3.77
CA SER A 16 -10.92 -4.27 2.80
C SER A 16 -9.58 -4.80 2.27
N GLY A 17 -9.63 -5.90 1.52
CA GLY A 17 -8.54 -6.42 0.70
C GLY A 17 -7.25 -6.69 1.46
N ILE A 18 -6.11 -6.24 0.90
CA ILE A 18 -4.78 -6.46 1.49
C ILE A 18 -4.68 -5.81 2.88
N GLY A 19 -5.19 -4.57 3.05
CA GLY A 19 -5.11 -3.86 4.32
C GLY A 19 -5.86 -4.57 5.45
N GLN A 20 -7.07 -5.05 5.19
CA GLN A 20 -7.84 -5.84 6.15
C GLN A 20 -7.10 -7.16 6.49
N ALA A 21 -6.56 -7.84 5.49
CA ALA A 21 -5.81 -9.07 5.70
C ALA A 21 -4.51 -8.84 6.51
N LEU A 22 -3.80 -7.72 6.26
CA LEU A 22 -2.63 -7.31 7.06
C LEU A 22 -3.01 -7.07 8.53
N ALA A 23 -4.13 -6.37 8.78
CA ALA A 23 -4.61 -6.12 10.13
C ALA A 23 -4.89 -7.44 10.87
N TYR A 24 -5.52 -8.40 10.21
CA TYR A 24 -5.77 -9.74 10.79
C TYR A 24 -4.48 -10.53 11.01
N ALA A 25 -3.55 -10.49 10.06
CA ALA A 25 -2.29 -11.22 10.17
C ALA A 25 -1.44 -10.70 11.33
N PHE A 26 -1.29 -9.37 11.49
CA PHE A 26 -0.56 -8.80 12.61
C PHE A 26 -1.25 -9.03 13.95
N ALA A 27 -2.60 -8.99 14.00
CA ALA A 27 -3.34 -9.35 15.21
C ALA A 27 -3.11 -10.83 15.61
N ALA A 28 -3.05 -11.75 14.64
CA ALA A 28 -2.74 -13.16 14.88
C ALA A 28 -1.32 -13.37 15.42
N GLU A 29 -0.39 -12.46 15.13
CA GLU A 29 0.96 -12.43 15.72
C GLU A 29 1.01 -11.81 17.13
N GLY A 30 -0.15 -11.53 17.74
CA GLY A 30 -0.23 -10.93 19.07
C GLY A 30 0.07 -9.42 19.11
N MET A 31 0.07 -8.73 17.96
CA MET A 31 0.26 -7.29 17.92
C MET A 31 -1.01 -6.53 18.30
N ARG A 32 -0.84 -5.35 18.91
CA ARG A 32 -1.88 -4.30 18.95
C ARG A 32 -2.01 -3.71 17.56
N VAL A 33 -3.23 -3.44 17.08
CA VAL A 33 -3.45 -3.02 15.70
C VAL A 33 -4.18 -1.68 15.64
N ALA A 34 -3.58 -0.70 14.97
CA ALA A 34 -4.20 0.57 14.66
C ALA A 34 -4.60 0.56 13.17
N ILE A 35 -5.89 0.74 12.88
CA ILE A 35 -6.45 0.64 11.55
C ILE A 35 -7.07 1.95 11.09
N ALA A 36 -6.88 2.29 9.82
CA ALA A 36 -7.45 3.49 9.21
C ALA A 36 -8.03 3.18 7.82
N ASP A 37 -9.17 3.77 7.52
CA ASP A 37 -9.80 3.70 6.20
C ASP A 37 -10.70 4.93 5.99
N VAL A 38 -10.94 5.28 4.72
CA VAL A 38 -11.90 6.33 4.33
C VAL A 38 -13.35 5.80 4.33
N GLN A 39 -13.54 4.48 4.28
CA GLN A 39 -14.85 3.84 4.32
C GLN A 39 -15.21 3.43 5.77
N ALA A 40 -15.97 4.28 6.46
CA ALA A 40 -16.28 4.11 7.88
C ALA A 40 -16.97 2.77 8.21
N ASP A 41 -17.93 2.32 7.39
CA ASP A 41 -18.67 1.07 7.64
C ASP A 41 -17.77 -0.17 7.48
N ALA A 42 -16.93 -0.19 6.44
CA ALA A 42 -15.97 -1.27 6.21
C ALA A 42 -14.92 -1.32 7.32
N LEU A 43 -14.40 -0.15 7.72
CA LEU A 43 -13.47 -0.02 8.84
C LEU A 43 -14.10 -0.54 10.14
N ARG A 44 -15.34 -0.16 10.42
CA ARG A 44 -16.05 -0.63 11.61
C ARG A 44 -16.24 -2.15 11.63
N THR A 45 -16.49 -2.75 10.47
CA THR A 45 -16.58 -4.22 10.36
C THR A 45 -15.25 -4.87 10.72
N THR A 46 -14.13 -4.37 10.17
CA THR A 46 -12.80 -4.87 10.47
C THR A 46 -12.44 -4.70 11.96
N GLU A 47 -12.79 -3.56 12.54
CA GLU A 47 -12.57 -3.29 13.97
C GLU A 47 -13.29 -4.32 14.85
N LEU A 48 -14.58 -4.57 14.60
CA LEU A 48 -15.37 -5.54 15.36
C LEU A 48 -14.82 -6.96 15.24
N GLU A 49 -14.39 -7.36 14.05
CA GLU A 49 -13.80 -8.69 13.84
C GLU A 49 -12.46 -8.86 14.54
N LEU A 50 -11.61 -7.82 14.57
CA LEU A 50 -10.37 -7.82 15.33
C LEU A 50 -10.62 -7.91 16.84
N GLN A 51 -11.59 -7.14 17.36
CA GLN A 51 -11.98 -7.19 18.76
C GLN A 51 -12.56 -8.56 19.15
N ALA A 52 -13.36 -9.18 18.28
CA ALA A 52 -13.89 -10.53 18.49
C ALA A 52 -12.78 -11.61 18.54
N ARG A 53 -11.62 -11.36 17.91
CA ARG A 53 -10.41 -12.19 17.98
C ARG A 53 -9.53 -11.88 19.20
N GLY A 54 -9.94 -10.93 20.05
CA GLY A 54 -9.20 -10.54 21.25
C GLY A 54 -8.06 -9.54 21.03
N ALA A 55 -7.95 -8.95 19.83
CA ALA A 55 -6.92 -7.96 19.56
C ALA A 55 -7.25 -6.61 20.22
N ALA A 56 -6.23 -5.91 20.71
CA ALA A 56 -6.34 -4.50 21.09
C ALA A 56 -6.33 -3.66 19.82
N VAL A 57 -7.39 -2.87 19.58
CA VAL A 57 -7.61 -2.14 18.31
C VAL A 57 -7.87 -0.66 18.56
N VAL A 58 -7.22 0.17 17.76
CA VAL A 58 -7.57 1.59 17.55
C VAL A 58 -8.03 1.74 16.10
N ALA A 59 -9.21 2.33 15.88
CA ALA A 59 -9.75 2.56 14.55
C ALA A 59 -10.02 4.05 14.33
N ALA A 60 -9.62 4.57 13.17
CA ALA A 60 -9.84 5.96 12.79
C ALA A 60 -10.32 6.11 11.34
N HIS A 61 -11.34 6.92 11.12
CA HIS A 61 -11.75 7.33 9.77
C HIS A 61 -10.74 8.34 9.24
N VAL A 62 -9.95 7.96 8.23
CA VAL A 62 -8.83 8.76 7.71
C VAL A 62 -8.83 8.74 6.19
N ASP A 63 -8.84 9.92 5.59
CA ASP A 63 -8.40 10.12 4.22
C ASP A 63 -6.88 10.32 4.23
N VAL A 64 -6.13 9.37 3.67
CA VAL A 64 -4.66 9.41 3.63
C VAL A 64 -4.11 10.52 2.74
N SER A 65 -4.91 11.09 1.84
CA SER A 65 -4.53 12.26 1.05
C SER A 65 -4.41 13.53 1.88
N SER A 66 -4.98 13.54 3.10
CA SER A 66 -4.88 14.63 4.07
C SER A 66 -3.75 14.40 5.07
N ALA A 67 -2.66 15.16 4.95
CA ALA A 67 -1.55 15.12 5.91
C ALA A 67 -2.03 15.34 7.35
N ALA A 68 -2.93 16.30 7.57
CA ALA A 68 -3.46 16.59 8.90
C ALA A 68 -4.23 15.41 9.51
N ALA A 69 -5.03 14.69 8.71
CA ALA A 69 -5.75 13.52 9.18
C ALA A 69 -4.79 12.36 9.54
N VAL A 70 -3.74 12.14 8.76
CA VAL A 70 -2.73 11.11 9.05
C VAL A 70 -1.92 11.45 10.31
N HIS A 71 -1.53 12.71 10.48
CA HIS A 71 -0.85 13.16 11.72
C HIS A 71 -1.75 13.04 12.97
N ALA A 72 -3.05 13.35 12.85
CA ALA A 72 -3.99 13.17 13.95
C ALA A 72 -4.13 11.68 14.34
N PHE A 73 -4.18 10.80 13.34
CA PHE A 73 -4.19 9.36 13.57
C PHE A 73 -2.90 8.87 14.25
N ALA A 74 -1.73 9.35 13.82
CA ALA A 74 -0.47 9.01 14.46
C ALA A 74 -0.44 9.45 15.94
N ALA A 75 -0.92 10.65 16.25
CA ALA A 75 -1.03 11.13 17.62
C ALA A 75 -1.96 10.24 18.49
N GLN A 76 -3.07 9.74 17.91
CA GLN A 76 -3.95 8.80 18.59
C GLN A 76 -3.23 7.46 18.86
N VAL A 77 -2.47 6.93 17.89
CA VAL A 77 -1.68 5.71 18.05
C VAL A 77 -0.59 5.88 19.12
N ASP A 78 0.07 7.04 19.15
CA ASP A 78 1.08 7.34 20.17
C ASP A 78 0.45 7.36 21.59
N ALA A 79 -0.73 7.96 21.74
CA ALA A 79 -1.43 8.06 23.01
C ALA A 79 -1.92 6.69 23.54
N GLU A 80 -2.45 5.84 22.66
CA GLU A 80 -3.09 4.57 23.04
C GLU A 80 -2.10 3.39 23.11
N PHE A 81 -1.07 3.39 22.24
CA PHE A 81 -0.19 2.24 22.05
C PHE A 81 1.32 2.53 22.22
N ASP A 82 1.70 3.72 22.71
CA ASP A 82 3.11 4.13 22.80
C ASP A 82 3.82 4.07 21.43
N GLY A 83 3.07 4.39 20.38
CA GLY A 83 3.51 4.52 19.01
C GLY A 83 3.57 3.22 18.20
N ALA A 84 3.90 3.38 16.93
CA ALA A 84 3.95 2.30 15.95
C ALA A 84 5.32 1.60 15.92
N ASP A 85 5.32 0.28 15.78
CA ASP A 85 6.52 -0.53 15.51
C ASP A 85 6.55 -1.01 14.04
N VAL A 86 5.37 -1.33 13.48
CA VAL A 86 5.19 -1.63 12.05
C VAL A 86 4.20 -0.64 11.46
N VAL A 87 4.54 -0.04 10.32
CA VAL A 87 3.65 0.88 9.59
C VAL A 87 3.42 0.35 8.18
N CYS A 88 2.17 -0.01 7.87
CA CYS A 88 1.74 -0.44 6.55
C CYS A 88 0.97 0.69 5.86
N ASN A 89 1.65 1.46 5.02
CA ASN A 89 1.04 2.42 4.13
C ASN A 89 0.47 1.66 2.94
N ASN A 90 -0.79 1.24 3.07
CA ASN A 90 -1.41 0.30 2.12
C ASN A 90 -2.60 0.90 1.35
N ALA A 91 -3.26 1.94 1.83
CA ALA A 91 -4.35 2.58 1.13
C ALA A 91 -3.99 2.91 -0.33
N GLY A 92 -4.89 2.60 -1.26
CA GLY A 92 -4.65 2.82 -2.66
C GLY A 92 -5.92 2.79 -3.49
N VAL A 93 -5.90 3.53 -4.60
CA VAL A 93 -6.98 3.65 -5.58
C VAL A 93 -6.44 3.49 -6.98
N PHE A 94 -7.32 3.19 -7.92
CA PHE A 94 -7.00 3.02 -9.34
C PHE A 94 -7.83 3.99 -10.19
N ALA A 95 -7.21 4.55 -11.22
CA ALA A 95 -7.89 5.16 -12.37
C ALA A 95 -7.10 4.82 -13.63
N GLY A 96 -7.83 4.46 -14.70
CA GLY A 96 -7.27 4.09 -15.98
C GLY A 96 -7.88 4.86 -17.16
N GLY A 97 -7.35 4.67 -18.36
CA GLY A 97 -7.75 5.29 -19.61
C GLY A 97 -6.56 5.83 -20.42
N LEU A 98 -6.83 6.41 -21.59
CA LEU A 98 -5.79 6.99 -22.46
C LEU A 98 -5.15 8.22 -21.78
N THR A 99 -3.84 8.26 -21.73
CA THR A 99 -3.09 9.30 -21.01
C THR A 99 -3.46 10.72 -21.45
N TRP A 100 -3.70 10.92 -22.74
CA TRP A 100 -4.02 12.25 -23.31
C TRP A 100 -5.49 12.65 -23.21
N ASP A 101 -6.39 11.71 -22.84
CA ASP A 101 -7.82 11.95 -22.67
C ASP A 101 -8.24 12.07 -21.21
N ARG A 102 -7.43 11.51 -20.29
CA ARG A 102 -7.74 11.57 -18.85
C ARG A 102 -7.45 12.95 -18.28
N PRO A 103 -8.40 13.54 -17.55
CA PRO A 103 -8.20 14.85 -16.93
C PRO A 103 -7.13 14.78 -15.85
N VAL A 104 -6.47 15.92 -15.58
CA VAL A 104 -5.44 16.04 -14.54
C VAL A 104 -5.98 15.64 -13.17
N ALA A 105 -7.26 15.87 -12.89
CA ALA A 105 -7.92 15.48 -11.65
C ALA A 105 -7.81 13.97 -11.32
N ASP A 106 -7.73 13.08 -12.33
CA ASP A 106 -7.49 11.66 -12.09
C ASP A 106 -6.08 11.40 -11.58
N PHE A 107 -5.09 12.11 -12.16
CA PHE A 107 -3.71 12.02 -11.69
C PHE A 107 -3.57 12.59 -10.28
N GLU A 108 -4.20 13.73 -10.00
CA GLU A 108 -4.18 14.37 -8.68
C GLU A 108 -4.81 13.48 -7.62
N TRP A 109 -5.97 12.88 -7.89
CA TRP A 109 -6.63 11.97 -6.97
C TRP A 109 -5.78 10.72 -6.68
N VAL A 110 -5.32 10.04 -7.75
CA VAL A 110 -4.52 8.81 -7.60
C VAL A 110 -3.17 9.09 -6.93
N MET A 111 -2.50 10.19 -7.28
CA MET A 111 -1.27 10.64 -6.60
C MET A 111 -1.55 11.01 -5.15
N GLY A 112 -2.65 11.69 -4.88
CA GLY A 112 -3.08 12.07 -3.53
C GLY A 112 -3.14 10.87 -2.58
N VAL A 113 -3.77 9.80 -3.02
CA VAL A 113 -3.92 8.59 -2.20
C VAL A 113 -2.65 7.73 -2.24
N ASN A 114 -2.18 7.34 -3.44
CA ASN A 114 -1.16 6.30 -3.59
C ASN A 114 0.25 6.76 -3.23
N PHE A 115 0.59 8.03 -3.54
CA PHE A 115 1.92 8.59 -3.29
C PHE A 115 1.93 9.46 -2.03
N TYR A 116 1.08 10.49 -1.99
CA TYR A 116 1.06 11.38 -0.82
C TYR A 116 0.59 10.67 0.44
N GLY A 117 -0.33 9.70 0.34
CA GLY A 117 -0.73 8.88 1.49
C GLY A 117 0.45 8.12 2.11
N ILE A 118 1.36 7.57 1.28
CA ILE A 118 2.60 6.95 1.77
C ILE A 118 3.53 7.99 2.39
N LEU A 119 3.73 9.14 1.73
CA LEU A 119 4.57 10.22 2.25
C LEU A 119 4.06 10.72 3.59
N HIS A 120 2.76 10.96 3.73
CA HIS A 120 2.16 11.41 4.98
C HIS A 120 2.33 10.36 6.11
N GLY A 121 2.16 9.07 5.79
CA GLY A 121 2.43 7.99 6.75
C GLY A 121 3.89 7.96 7.19
N ILE A 122 4.84 8.09 6.28
CA ILE A 122 6.28 8.20 6.61
C ILE A 122 6.52 9.40 7.54
N GLN A 123 6.01 10.58 7.17
CA GLN A 123 6.22 11.81 7.96
C GLN A 123 5.57 11.77 9.34
N ALA A 124 4.42 11.11 9.46
CA ALA A 124 3.69 11.04 10.71
C ALA A 124 4.28 10.01 11.70
N PHE A 125 4.78 8.88 11.22
CA PHE A 125 5.19 7.77 12.10
C PHE A 125 6.70 7.60 12.22
N VAL A 126 7.48 7.76 11.14
CA VAL A 126 8.92 7.42 11.15
C VAL A 126 9.73 8.27 12.14
N PRO A 127 9.50 9.58 12.31
CA PRO A 127 10.23 10.36 13.33
C PRO A 127 10.04 9.80 14.74
N GLY A 128 8.81 9.43 15.11
CA GLY A 128 8.52 8.79 16.39
C GLY A 128 9.19 7.41 16.53
N MET A 129 9.20 6.59 15.46
CA MET A 129 9.90 5.30 15.45
C MET A 129 11.41 5.47 15.66
N ILE A 130 12.03 6.43 14.98
CA ILE A 130 13.46 6.77 15.18
C ILE A 130 13.71 7.22 16.62
N GLY A 131 12.87 8.12 17.15
CA GLY A 131 13.00 8.66 18.52
C GLY A 131 12.92 7.59 19.61
N ARG A 132 12.14 6.53 19.39
CA ARG A 132 12.06 5.39 20.30
C ARG A 132 13.26 4.45 20.23
N GLY A 133 14.03 4.45 19.14
CA GLY A 133 15.29 3.71 19.00
C GLY A 133 15.16 2.18 19.06
N ARG A 134 13.92 1.65 18.99
CA ARG A 134 13.67 0.20 18.98
C ARG A 134 13.48 -0.33 17.55
N PRO A 135 13.75 -1.62 17.29
CA PRO A 135 13.55 -2.20 15.96
C PRO A 135 12.12 -1.99 15.45
N GLY A 136 11.99 -1.51 14.22
CA GLY A 136 10.73 -1.23 13.57
C GLY A 136 10.75 -1.63 12.10
N HIS A 137 9.59 -1.47 11.42
CA HIS A 137 9.48 -1.76 10.00
C HIS A 137 8.43 -0.90 9.30
N VAL A 138 8.75 -0.42 8.10
CA VAL A 138 7.79 0.29 7.23
C VAL A 138 7.51 -0.58 6.01
N VAL A 139 6.23 -0.86 5.75
CA VAL A 139 5.76 -1.55 4.56
C VAL A 139 4.98 -0.56 3.70
N ASN A 140 5.45 -0.32 2.49
CA ASN A 140 4.73 0.52 1.52
C ASN A 140 4.16 -0.37 0.41
N THR A 141 2.85 -0.29 0.18
CA THR A 141 2.18 -1.09 -0.86
C THR A 141 2.26 -0.40 -2.21
N MET A 142 3.16 -0.91 -3.05
CA MET A 142 3.29 -0.55 -4.45
C MET A 142 2.29 -1.35 -5.31
N SER A 143 2.80 -1.92 -6.38
CA SER A 143 2.17 -2.85 -7.31
C SER A 143 3.23 -3.37 -8.27
N ALA A 144 2.98 -4.46 -8.97
CA ALA A 144 3.71 -4.81 -10.19
C ALA A 144 3.73 -3.63 -11.18
N ALA A 145 2.67 -2.78 -11.21
CA ALA A 145 2.62 -1.55 -11.98
C ALA A 145 3.63 -0.47 -11.55
N GLY A 146 4.26 -0.59 -10.39
CA GLY A 146 5.42 0.22 -9.97
C GLY A 146 6.76 -0.26 -10.52
N LEU A 147 6.78 -1.47 -11.10
CA LEU A 147 7.95 -2.06 -11.75
C LEU A 147 7.78 -2.14 -13.28
N PHE A 148 6.54 -2.33 -13.75
CA PHE A 148 6.20 -2.55 -15.15
C PHE A 148 5.06 -1.59 -15.54
N PRO A 149 5.33 -0.53 -16.34
CA PRO A 149 4.29 0.37 -16.79
C PRO A 149 3.34 -0.35 -17.75
N SER A 150 2.04 -0.17 -17.53
CA SER A 150 0.98 -0.73 -18.37
C SER A 150 0.29 0.36 -19.18
N ALA A 151 -0.04 0.07 -20.44
CA ALA A 151 -0.90 0.95 -21.25
C ALA A 151 -2.26 1.16 -20.54
N PHE A 152 -2.87 2.31 -20.76
CA PHE A 152 -4.17 2.72 -20.19
C PHE A 152 -4.23 2.85 -18.67
N SER A 153 -3.09 2.85 -17.98
CA SER A 153 -3.05 2.97 -16.51
C SER A 153 -2.08 4.05 -16.02
N ALA A 154 -1.85 5.10 -16.82
CA ALA A 154 -0.85 6.12 -16.54
C ALA A 154 -0.99 6.80 -15.17
N PRO A 155 -2.18 7.22 -14.68
CA PRO A 155 -2.31 7.80 -13.34
C PRO A 155 -1.83 6.84 -12.24
N TYR A 156 -2.28 5.59 -12.31
CA TYR A 156 -1.92 4.55 -11.36
C TYR A 156 -0.44 4.18 -11.43
N THR A 157 0.05 3.85 -12.62
CA THR A 157 1.44 3.48 -12.87
C THR A 157 2.40 4.57 -12.40
N ALA A 158 2.16 5.84 -12.76
CA ALA A 158 2.99 6.96 -12.33
C ALA A 158 3.05 7.07 -10.80
N SER A 159 1.90 6.91 -10.12
CA SER A 159 1.85 6.95 -8.66
C SER A 159 2.66 5.82 -8.02
N LYS A 160 2.61 4.60 -8.57
CA LYS A 160 3.31 3.44 -8.01
C LYS A 160 4.83 3.49 -8.27
N PHE A 161 5.28 4.02 -9.43
CA PHE A 161 6.69 4.31 -9.66
C PHE A 161 7.22 5.39 -8.73
N ALA A 162 6.49 6.49 -8.55
CA ALA A 162 6.87 7.54 -7.61
C ALA A 162 6.99 7.00 -6.18
N SER A 163 6.04 6.17 -5.76
CA SER A 163 6.02 5.55 -4.43
C SER A 163 7.19 4.57 -4.24
N LEU A 164 7.59 3.83 -5.28
CA LEU A 164 8.76 2.96 -5.23
C LEU A 164 10.03 3.78 -5.00
N ALA A 165 10.24 4.84 -5.79
CA ALA A 165 11.39 5.72 -5.63
C ALA A 165 11.45 6.34 -4.23
N LEU A 166 10.31 6.81 -3.68
CA LEU A 166 10.23 7.32 -2.31
C LEU A 166 10.63 6.25 -1.29
N THR A 167 10.21 5.00 -1.51
CA THR A 167 10.49 3.88 -0.61
C THR A 167 11.98 3.49 -0.64
N GLU A 168 12.63 3.55 -1.81
CA GLU A 168 14.07 3.36 -1.95
C GLU A 168 14.86 4.45 -1.23
N CYS A 169 14.47 5.71 -1.39
CA CYS A 169 15.07 6.83 -0.66
C CYS A 169 14.95 6.63 0.87
N LEU A 170 13.75 6.29 1.36
CA LEU A 170 13.54 6.03 2.79
C LEU A 170 14.45 4.93 3.32
N ALA A 171 14.60 3.83 2.60
CA ALA A 171 15.47 2.73 3.02
C ALA A 171 16.94 3.18 3.12
N GLY A 172 17.42 3.96 2.14
CA GLY A 172 18.76 4.54 2.15
C GLY A 172 18.99 5.55 3.28
N GLU A 173 18.00 6.41 3.53
CA GLU A 173 18.05 7.42 4.58
C GLU A 173 18.07 6.80 5.99
N LEU A 174 17.21 5.81 6.25
CA LEU A 174 17.19 5.10 7.53
C LEU A 174 18.51 4.37 7.79
N ALA A 175 19.09 3.75 6.77
CA ALA A 175 20.42 3.14 6.86
C ALA A 175 21.50 4.19 7.13
N ALA A 176 21.46 5.34 6.47
CA ALA A 176 22.45 6.42 6.61
C ALA A 176 22.44 7.03 8.03
N VAL A 177 21.27 7.11 8.68
CA VAL A 177 21.15 7.61 10.06
C VAL A 177 21.30 6.51 11.11
N GLY A 178 21.50 5.26 10.71
CA GLY A 178 21.67 4.12 11.61
C GLY A 178 20.39 3.75 12.38
N ALA A 179 19.22 4.09 11.86
CA ALA A 179 17.95 3.74 12.50
C ALA A 179 17.69 2.23 12.37
N PRO A 180 17.27 1.52 13.45
CA PRO A 180 16.97 0.10 13.39
C PRO A 180 15.59 -0.19 12.79
N ILE A 181 15.28 0.44 11.65
CA ILE A 181 13.98 0.37 10.98
C ILE A 181 14.18 -0.23 9.59
N GLY A 182 13.59 -1.39 9.35
CA GLY A 182 13.54 -2.01 8.03
C GLY A 182 12.48 -1.38 7.12
N VAL A 183 12.62 -1.60 5.82
CA VAL A 183 11.64 -1.14 4.81
C VAL A 183 11.32 -2.27 3.86
N THR A 184 10.03 -2.44 3.55
CA THR A 184 9.55 -3.36 2.51
C THR A 184 8.74 -2.60 1.46
N ALA A 185 9.15 -2.70 0.20
CA ALA A 185 8.34 -2.37 -0.96
C ALA A 185 7.51 -3.62 -1.34
N LEU A 186 6.23 -3.64 -0.98
CA LEU A 186 5.31 -4.70 -1.39
C LEU A 186 4.84 -4.42 -2.82
N CYS A 187 5.17 -5.30 -3.76
CA CYS A 187 4.81 -5.19 -5.17
C CYS A 187 3.89 -6.34 -5.58
N PRO A 188 2.59 -6.28 -5.22
CA PRO A 188 1.66 -7.33 -5.60
C PRO A 188 1.34 -7.28 -7.10
N GLY A 189 1.11 -8.46 -7.67
CA GLY A 189 0.39 -8.64 -8.93
C GLY A 189 -1.12 -8.61 -8.70
N ALA A 190 -1.85 -9.51 -9.35
CA ALA A 190 -3.28 -9.65 -9.12
C ALA A 190 -3.55 -10.22 -7.72
N VAL A 191 -4.30 -9.48 -6.90
CA VAL A 191 -4.79 -9.90 -5.58
C VAL A 191 -6.29 -9.65 -5.54
N LYS A 192 -7.05 -10.61 -4.99
CA LYS A 192 -8.51 -10.55 -4.91
C LYS A 192 -8.97 -9.43 -3.98
N THR A 193 -9.13 -8.22 -4.53
CA THR A 193 -9.47 -7.00 -3.80
C THR A 193 -10.50 -6.16 -4.57
N GLY A 194 -11.06 -5.15 -3.92
CA GLY A 194 -11.97 -4.18 -4.55
C GLY A 194 -11.26 -3.01 -5.25
N ILE A 195 -10.00 -3.16 -5.70
CA ILE A 195 -9.25 -2.06 -6.33
C ILE A 195 -9.89 -1.61 -7.66
N ALA A 196 -10.49 -2.52 -8.42
CA ALA A 196 -11.23 -2.19 -9.64
C ALA A 196 -12.44 -1.27 -9.41
N SER A 197 -13.01 -1.29 -8.20
CA SER A 197 -14.13 -0.44 -7.79
C SER A 197 -13.69 0.81 -7.04
N SER A 198 -12.49 1.34 -7.29
CA SER A 198 -11.92 2.49 -6.56
C SER A 198 -12.75 3.77 -6.68
N GLU A 199 -13.51 3.93 -7.77
CA GLU A 199 -14.38 5.09 -8.01
C GLU A 199 -15.34 5.39 -6.87
N ARG A 200 -15.75 4.38 -6.07
CA ARG A 200 -16.58 4.56 -4.87
C ARG A 200 -15.94 5.47 -3.80
N ASN A 201 -14.62 5.62 -3.85
CA ASN A 201 -13.83 6.44 -2.91
C ASN A 201 -13.45 7.81 -3.50
N ARG A 202 -13.87 8.10 -4.74
CA ARG A 202 -13.53 9.36 -5.38
C ARG A 202 -14.32 10.51 -4.74
N PRO A 203 -13.67 11.62 -4.37
CA PRO A 203 -14.38 12.82 -3.95
C PRO A 203 -15.33 13.31 -5.06
N SER A 204 -16.52 13.77 -4.69
CA SER A 204 -17.55 14.18 -5.65
C SER A 204 -17.11 15.31 -6.60
N GLU A 205 -16.27 16.21 -6.10
CA GLU A 205 -15.67 17.32 -6.86
C GLU A 205 -14.61 16.86 -7.88
N ALA A 206 -14.06 15.66 -7.71
CA ALA A 206 -13.07 15.07 -8.61
C ALA A 206 -13.69 14.05 -9.59
N THR A 207 -15.02 13.90 -9.61
CA THR A 207 -15.70 12.94 -10.49
C THR A 207 -15.47 13.28 -11.97
N THR A 208 -15.08 12.26 -12.74
CA THR A 208 -14.85 12.37 -14.20
C THR A 208 -15.73 11.41 -14.96
N ALA A 209 -16.10 11.79 -16.19
CA ALA A 209 -16.89 10.91 -17.03
C ALA A 209 -16.06 9.68 -17.46
N PRO A 210 -16.65 8.48 -17.46
CA PRO A 210 -15.98 7.29 -17.97
C PRO A 210 -15.75 7.41 -19.49
N SER A 211 -14.66 6.80 -19.97
CA SER A 211 -14.40 6.59 -21.40
C SER A 211 -14.46 5.09 -21.72
N ALA A 212 -14.57 4.74 -22.99
CA ALA A 212 -14.56 3.34 -23.42
C ALA A 212 -13.28 2.61 -22.97
N GLU A 213 -12.13 3.30 -22.99
CA GLU A 213 -10.85 2.77 -22.58
C GLU A 213 -10.78 2.61 -21.05
N SER A 214 -11.32 3.56 -20.28
CA SER A 214 -11.36 3.40 -18.81
C SER A 214 -12.26 2.23 -18.40
N GLU A 215 -13.45 2.12 -18.99
CA GLU A 215 -14.34 0.98 -18.77
C GLU A 215 -13.72 -0.37 -19.17
N PHE A 216 -12.94 -0.38 -20.27
CA PHE A 216 -12.22 -1.59 -20.70
C PHE A 216 -11.17 -1.99 -19.65
N VAL A 217 -10.37 -1.05 -19.17
CA VAL A 217 -9.32 -1.32 -18.18
C VAL A 217 -9.91 -1.73 -16.83
N ASP A 218 -11.02 -1.10 -16.41
CA ASP A 218 -11.71 -1.44 -15.18
C ASP A 218 -12.22 -2.89 -15.22
N ARG A 219 -12.82 -3.32 -16.35
CA ARG A 219 -13.26 -4.72 -16.55
C ARG A 219 -12.07 -5.69 -16.51
N MET A 220 -10.97 -5.36 -17.22
CA MET A 220 -9.77 -6.20 -17.22
C MET A 220 -9.16 -6.33 -15.84
N LEU A 221 -9.15 -5.24 -15.06
CA LEU A 221 -8.66 -5.24 -13.70
C LEU A 221 -9.55 -6.08 -12.78
N ASP A 222 -10.87 -5.97 -12.93
CA ASP A 222 -11.85 -6.74 -12.16
C ASP A 222 -11.70 -8.24 -12.42
N GLU A 223 -11.63 -8.67 -13.69
CA GLU A 223 -11.39 -10.07 -14.07
C GLU A 223 -10.06 -10.61 -13.53
N ASN A 224 -9.00 -9.79 -13.57
CA ASN A 224 -7.70 -10.20 -13.03
C ASN A 224 -7.71 -10.31 -11.51
N THR A 225 -8.35 -9.36 -10.81
CA THR A 225 -8.43 -9.40 -9.36
C THR A 225 -9.31 -10.53 -8.85
N GLU A 226 -10.38 -10.89 -9.56
CA GLU A 226 -11.21 -12.06 -9.20
C GLU A 226 -10.43 -13.38 -9.19
N ARG A 227 -9.45 -13.52 -10.10
CA ARG A 227 -8.56 -14.70 -10.22
C ARG A 227 -7.28 -14.55 -9.40
N GLY A 228 -7.09 -13.38 -8.80
CA GLY A 228 -5.87 -13.03 -8.09
C GLY A 228 -5.65 -13.85 -6.81
N MET A 229 -4.45 -13.71 -6.27
CA MET A 229 -4.04 -14.30 -4.99
C MET A 229 -5.00 -13.87 -3.86
N PRO A 230 -5.34 -14.76 -2.92
CA PRO A 230 -6.08 -14.36 -1.73
C PRO A 230 -5.33 -13.27 -0.93
N PRO A 231 -6.00 -12.22 -0.44
CA PRO A 231 -5.35 -11.19 0.38
C PRO A 231 -4.62 -11.75 1.61
N ALA A 232 -5.11 -12.83 2.19
CA ALA A 232 -4.48 -13.48 3.35
C ALA A 232 -3.08 -14.03 3.02
N ASP A 233 -2.88 -14.58 1.81
CA ASP A 233 -1.58 -15.08 1.38
C ASP A 233 -0.58 -13.92 1.18
N THR A 234 -1.05 -12.81 0.60
CA THR A 234 -0.25 -11.59 0.49
C THR A 234 0.15 -11.07 1.88
N ALA A 235 -0.79 -11.07 2.84
CA ALA A 235 -0.51 -10.62 4.20
C ALA A 235 0.51 -11.52 4.92
N ALA A 236 0.43 -12.84 4.75
CA ALA A 236 1.42 -13.78 5.28
C ALA A 236 2.83 -13.49 4.70
N MET A 237 2.94 -13.26 3.40
CA MET A 237 4.21 -12.86 2.77
C MET A 237 4.78 -11.57 3.34
N VAL A 238 3.92 -10.61 3.71
CA VAL A 238 4.35 -9.35 4.34
C VAL A 238 4.86 -9.59 5.75
N VAL A 239 4.17 -10.40 6.57
CA VAL A 239 4.65 -10.76 7.91
C VAL A 239 6.04 -11.42 7.83
N ASP A 240 6.23 -12.34 6.90
CA ASP A 240 7.53 -12.99 6.65
C ASP A 240 8.60 -11.99 6.18
N ALA A 241 8.23 -11.03 5.32
CA ALA A 241 9.13 -9.98 4.85
C ALA A 241 9.57 -9.06 6.00
N VAL A 242 8.65 -8.67 6.88
CA VAL A 242 8.92 -7.88 8.09
C VAL A 242 9.89 -8.61 9.01
N ARG A 243 9.67 -9.91 9.26
CA ARG A 243 10.56 -10.72 10.08
C ARG A 243 11.96 -10.84 9.47
N ALA A 244 12.03 -11.09 8.16
CA ALA A 244 13.29 -11.27 7.44
C ALA A 244 14.02 -9.95 7.12
N GLY A 245 13.39 -8.79 7.35
CA GLY A 245 13.94 -7.50 6.91
C GLY A 245 14.06 -7.39 5.38
N ARG A 246 13.17 -8.04 4.62
CA ARG A 246 13.22 -8.08 3.15
C ARG A 246 12.76 -6.77 2.56
N TYR A 247 13.60 -6.16 1.70
CA TYR A 247 13.27 -4.90 1.05
C TYR A 247 12.18 -5.05 -0.02
N LEU A 248 12.35 -5.94 -0.99
CA LEU A 248 11.40 -6.14 -2.09
C LEU A 248 10.59 -7.42 -1.87
N GLN A 249 9.27 -7.29 -1.75
CA GLN A 249 8.36 -8.40 -1.67
C GLN A 249 7.50 -8.47 -2.94
N LEU A 250 7.79 -9.45 -3.78
CA LEU A 250 7.01 -9.81 -4.97
C LEU A 250 6.00 -10.91 -4.60
N THR A 251 4.85 -10.96 -5.29
CA THR A 251 3.86 -12.03 -5.13
C THR A 251 3.92 -13.08 -6.23
N SER A 252 4.82 -12.91 -7.21
CA SER A 252 5.09 -13.89 -8.27
C SER A 252 6.59 -13.96 -8.55
N ASP A 253 7.14 -15.18 -8.67
CA ASP A 253 8.55 -15.38 -9.00
C ASP A 253 8.89 -14.92 -10.43
N GLY A 254 7.91 -14.91 -11.33
CA GLY A 254 8.07 -14.43 -12.71
C GLY A 254 8.46 -12.94 -12.79
N TYR A 255 8.09 -12.14 -11.80
CA TYR A 255 8.40 -10.70 -11.79
C TYR A 255 9.89 -10.41 -11.62
N ALA A 256 10.63 -11.24 -10.91
CA ALA A 256 12.08 -11.07 -10.78
C ALA A 256 12.79 -11.19 -12.14
N THR A 257 12.45 -12.22 -12.91
CA THR A 257 12.97 -12.43 -14.28
C THR A 257 12.53 -11.32 -15.23
N ALA A 258 11.26 -10.91 -15.15
CA ALA A 258 10.73 -9.83 -15.98
C ALA A 258 11.42 -8.48 -15.69
N LEU A 259 11.79 -8.21 -14.44
CA LEU A 259 12.50 -6.99 -14.05
C LEU A 259 13.91 -6.94 -14.67
N LEU A 260 14.64 -8.05 -14.66
CA LEU A 260 15.94 -8.14 -15.32
C LEU A 260 15.82 -7.90 -16.84
N ARG A 261 14.86 -8.57 -17.49
CA ARG A 261 14.59 -8.36 -18.92
C ARG A 261 14.24 -6.91 -19.22
N ARG A 262 13.39 -6.28 -18.42
CA ARG A 262 13.03 -4.86 -18.57
C ARG A 262 14.28 -3.96 -18.50
N ALA A 263 15.20 -4.22 -17.58
CA ALA A 263 16.43 -3.45 -17.47
C ALA A 263 17.31 -3.60 -18.73
N GLU A 264 17.45 -4.81 -19.27
CA GLU A 264 18.19 -5.09 -20.51
C GLU A 264 17.57 -4.37 -21.71
N GLU A 265 16.23 -4.42 -21.86
CA GLU A 265 15.51 -3.73 -22.93
C GLU A 265 15.71 -2.21 -22.87
N LEU A 266 15.62 -1.61 -21.68
CA LEU A 266 15.87 -0.18 -21.47
C LEU A 266 17.31 0.21 -21.86
N VAL A 267 18.31 -0.58 -21.44
CA VAL A 267 19.73 -0.34 -21.78
C VAL A 267 19.95 -0.45 -23.29
N SER A 268 19.22 -1.31 -23.99
CA SER A 268 19.29 -1.44 -25.46
C SER A 268 18.58 -0.29 -26.21
N GLY A 269 17.85 0.58 -25.51
CA GLY A 269 17.07 1.67 -26.09
C GLY A 269 15.67 1.23 -26.60
N ALA A 270 15.24 0.01 -26.26
CA ALA A 270 13.91 -0.48 -26.61
C ALA A 270 12.84 -0.02 -25.60
N VAL A 271 11.59 0.07 -26.06
CA VAL A 271 10.45 0.18 -25.15
C VAL A 271 10.25 -1.18 -24.47
N PRO A 272 10.28 -1.24 -23.13
CA PRO A 272 10.19 -2.51 -22.42
C PRO A 272 8.90 -3.27 -22.71
N SER A 273 9.01 -4.58 -22.88
CA SER A 273 7.87 -5.48 -22.99
C SER A 273 7.23 -5.66 -21.60
N LEU A 274 5.90 -5.79 -21.58
CA LEU A 274 5.19 -6.12 -20.34
C LEU A 274 5.43 -7.59 -19.98
N PRO A 275 5.51 -7.93 -18.67
CA PRO A 275 5.45 -9.32 -18.25
C PRO A 275 4.09 -9.91 -18.65
N PRO A 276 4.00 -11.22 -18.91
CA PRO A 276 2.71 -11.89 -18.96
C PRO A 276 2.00 -11.66 -17.63
N PHE A 277 0.72 -11.33 -17.69
CA PHE A 277 -0.12 -11.32 -16.50
C PHE A 277 -0.42 -12.79 -16.17
N ASP A 278 0.17 -13.28 -15.09
CA ASP A 278 -0.12 -14.60 -14.52
C ASP A 278 -1.38 -14.56 -13.67
#